data_24782297d6cc4560b374959b31658490
#
_entry.id   24782297d6cc4560b374959b31658490
#
_cell.length_a   1.000
_cell.length_b   1.000
_cell.length_c   1.000
_cell.angle_alpha   90.00
_cell.angle_beta   90.00
_cell.angle_gamma   90.00
#
_symmetry.space_group_name_H-M   'P 1'
#
loop_
_entity.id
_entity.type
_entity.pdbx_description
1 polymer ?
#
loop_
_entity_poly.entity_id
_entity_poly.type
_entity_poly.pdbx_seq_one_letter_code
_entity_poly.pdbx_strand_id
1 'polypeptide(L)'
;GVVIDIGEGVSKVRESDKVILTWIRSDGAECAGAKYQKGNTIINSGPITTFNNFTVVSENRCVKLPEGIPMDLAPLLGCAIPTGAGIIFNTIKPKHNNTLAVFGLGGIGLSAIMAANALECSTIIAVDIEDHKLKTAKELGATHLINNRDGGALDEILKF
;
A
#
# COMPACT_ATOMS: atom_id res chain seq x y z
N GLY A 1 7.42 -7.75 10.08
CA GLY A 1 7.78 -8.80 11.04
C GLY A 1 9.28 -8.92 11.24
N VAL A 2 9.66 -9.93 12.03
CA VAL A 2 11.08 -10.31 12.24
C VAL A 2 11.21 -11.76 11.80
N VAL A 3 12.24 -12.07 11.03
CA VAL A 3 12.55 -13.46 10.62
C VAL A 3 13.06 -14.22 11.83
N ILE A 4 12.42 -15.33 12.17
CA ILE A 4 12.78 -16.19 13.30
C ILE A 4 13.48 -17.47 12.88
N ASP A 5 13.23 -17.91 11.62
CA ASP A 5 13.84 -19.10 11.04
C ASP A 5 13.75 -19.00 9.51
N ILE A 6 14.63 -19.71 8.79
CA ILE A 6 14.67 -19.73 7.32
C ILE A 6 14.67 -21.17 6.81
N GLY A 7 13.99 -21.40 5.70
CA GLY A 7 14.00 -22.69 4.99
C GLY A 7 15.30 -22.93 4.21
N GLU A 8 15.47 -24.16 3.77
CA GLU A 8 16.58 -24.55 2.92
C GLU A 8 16.60 -23.75 1.60
N GLY A 9 17.77 -23.26 1.20
CA GLY A 9 17.96 -22.49 -0.04
C GLY A 9 17.56 -21.03 0.03
N VAL A 10 17.03 -20.54 1.16
CA VAL A 10 16.75 -19.11 1.35
C VAL A 10 18.07 -18.33 1.43
N SER A 11 18.15 -17.27 0.64
CA SER A 11 19.37 -16.46 0.50
C SER A 11 19.15 -14.95 0.71
N LYS A 12 17.93 -14.48 0.54
CA LYS A 12 17.57 -13.05 0.53
C LYS A 12 17.40 -12.47 1.91
N VAL A 13 16.98 -13.28 2.86
CA VAL A 13 16.77 -12.90 4.26
C VAL A 13 17.46 -13.89 5.18
N ARG A 14 17.72 -13.49 6.41
CA ARG A 14 18.31 -14.31 7.46
C ARG A 14 17.59 -14.05 8.79
N GLU A 15 17.78 -14.91 9.76
CA GLU A 15 17.26 -14.73 11.11
C GLU A 15 17.59 -13.35 11.66
N SER A 16 16.66 -12.79 12.40
CA SER A 16 16.68 -11.44 12.97
C SER A 16 16.49 -10.28 11.96
N ASP A 17 16.43 -10.53 10.64
CA ASP A 17 16.10 -9.49 9.69
C ASP A 17 14.68 -8.96 9.96
N LYS A 18 14.54 -7.63 9.97
CA LYS A 18 13.23 -6.97 9.92
C LYS A 18 12.73 -6.96 8.49
N VAL A 19 11.50 -7.40 8.27
CA VAL A 19 10.95 -7.56 6.91
C VAL A 19 9.53 -7.01 6.78
N ILE A 20 9.23 -6.53 5.59
CA ILE A 20 7.89 -6.25 5.11
C ILE A 20 7.41 -7.47 4.33
N LEU A 21 6.19 -7.91 4.57
CA LEU A 21 5.53 -8.96 3.81
C LEU A 21 4.56 -8.34 2.81
N THR A 22 4.57 -8.82 1.57
CA THR A 22 3.75 -8.25 0.49
C THR A 22 3.17 -9.33 -0.42
N TRP A 23 2.04 -9.03 -1.06
CA TRP A 23 1.46 -9.84 -2.15
C TRP A 23 2.26 -9.74 -3.46
N ILE A 24 3.05 -8.69 -3.62
CA ILE A 24 3.87 -8.48 -4.81
C ILE A 24 5.01 -9.49 -4.77
N ARG A 25 5.17 -10.24 -5.85
CA ARG A 25 6.31 -11.15 -6.02
C ARG A 25 7.55 -10.38 -6.43
N SER A 26 8.65 -10.72 -5.80
CA SER A 26 9.98 -10.24 -6.14
C SER A 26 10.90 -11.43 -6.41
N ASP A 27 12.20 -11.21 -6.44
CA ASP A 27 13.20 -12.28 -6.54
C ASP A 27 13.20 -13.18 -5.28
N GLY A 28 13.63 -14.43 -5.44
CA GLY A 28 13.71 -15.42 -4.37
C GLY A 28 12.79 -16.63 -4.62
N ALA A 29 12.92 -17.62 -3.76
CA ALA A 29 12.17 -18.86 -3.88
C ALA A 29 10.66 -18.66 -3.64
N GLU A 30 9.85 -19.33 -4.46
CA GLU A 30 8.40 -19.45 -4.23
C GLU A 30 8.11 -20.86 -3.68
N CYS A 31 7.29 -20.92 -2.66
CA CYS A 31 6.76 -22.17 -2.13
C CYS A 31 5.23 -22.15 -2.06
N ALA A 32 4.63 -23.31 -1.90
CA ALA A 32 3.19 -23.40 -1.67
C ALA A 32 2.81 -22.66 -0.39
N GLY A 33 1.65 -21.98 -0.39
CA GLY A 33 1.14 -21.29 0.78
C GLY A 33 1.04 -22.22 2.00
N ALA A 34 1.36 -21.68 3.16
CA ALA A 34 1.31 -22.43 4.41
C ALA A 34 -0.11 -22.95 4.71
N LYS A 35 -0.17 -24.14 5.27
CA LYS A 35 -1.41 -24.70 5.82
C LYS A 35 -1.23 -24.84 7.32
N TYR A 36 -2.18 -24.31 8.07
CA TYR A 36 -2.19 -24.41 9.54
C TYR A 36 -3.23 -25.44 9.96
N GLN A 37 -3.05 -26.04 11.11
CA GLN A 37 -3.99 -27.01 11.66
C GLN A 37 -4.41 -26.61 13.08
N LYS A 38 -5.70 -26.69 13.34
CA LYS A 38 -6.28 -26.52 14.67
C LYS A 38 -7.14 -27.75 14.98
N GLY A 39 -6.65 -28.63 15.84
CA GLY A 39 -7.30 -29.93 16.04
C GLY A 39 -7.33 -30.72 14.71
N ASN A 40 -8.51 -31.13 14.29
CA ASN A 40 -8.72 -31.86 13.02
C ASN A 40 -9.07 -30.93 11.83
N THR A 41 -9.07 -29.60 12.04
CA THR A 41 -9.41 -28.64 10.99
C THR A 41 -8.17 -28.07 10.36
N ILE A 42 -8.07 -28.19 9.03
CA ILE A 42 -7.02 -27.54 8.23
C ILE A 42 -7.47 -26.12 7.91
N ILE A 43 -6.60 -25.16 8.23
CA ILE A 43 -6.81 -23.73 7.93
C ILE A 43 -5.89 -23.37 6.77
N ASN A 44 -6.47 -23.06 5.60
CA ASN A 44 -5.70 -22.58 4.48
C ASN A 44 -5.53 -21.05 4.60
N SER A 45 -4.30 -20.60 4.64
CA SER A 45 -3.95 -19.18 4.76
C SER A 45 -3.61 -18.52 3.43
N GLY A 46 -3.63 -19.26 2.31
CA GLY A 46 -3.15 -18.76 1.02
C GLY A 46 -1.64 -18.51 0.98
N PRO A 47 -1.14 -17.81 -0.05
CA PRO A 47 0.30 -17.58 -0.23
C PRO A 47 0.92 -16.65 0.82
N ILE A 48 0.12 -15.81 1.45
CA ILE A 48 0.55 -14.88 2.50
C ILE A 48 -0.60 -14.61 3.46
N THR A 49 -0.33 -14.65 4.75
CA THR A 49 -1.23 -14.19 5.80
C THR A 49 -0.41 -13.51 6.89
N THR A 50 -0.87 -12.37 7.38
CA THR A 50 -0.13 -11.53 8.32
C THR A 50 -0.92 -11.17 9.58
N PHE A 51 -2.20 -11.56 9.63
CA PHE A 51 -3.06 -11.31 10.78
C PHE A 51 -2.94 -12.43 11.83
N ASN A 52 -1.68 -12.69 12.24
CA ASN A 52 -1.29 -13.72 13.20
C ASN A 52 0.04 -13.35 13.87
N ASN A 53 0.42 -14.12 14.88
CA ASN A 53 1.68 -13.92 15.62
C ASN A 53 2.89 -14.51 14.88
N PHE A 54 2.67 -15.62 14.16
CA PHE A 54 3.69 -16.32 13.38
C PHE A 54 3.13 -16.71 12.02
N THR A 55 3.93 -16.54 11.00
CA THR A 55 3.55 -16.91 9.63
C THR A 55 4.71 -17.54 8.88
N VAL A 56 4.42 -18.43 7.96
CA VAL A 56 5.38 -18.97 7.00
C VAL A 56 5.03 -18.41 5.63
N VAL A 57 6.01 -17.77 5.00
CA VAL A 57 5.84 -17.12 3.70
C VAL A 57 7.00 -17.45 2.77
N SER A 58 6.76 -17.38 1.46
CA SER A 58 7.81 -17.52 0.47
C SER A 58 8.84 -16.39 0.54
N GLU A 59 10.09 -16.70 0.24
CA GLU A 59 11.19 -15.72 0.22
C GLU A 59 10.89 -14.53 -0.70
N ASN A 60 10.30 -14.78 -1.88
CA ASN A 60 9.97 -13.75 -2.86
C ASN A 60 8.84 -12.79 -2.43
N ARG A 61 8.25 -13.01 -1.26
CA ARG A 61 7.25 -12.12 -0.65
C ARG A 61 7.79 -11.36 0.56
N CYS A 62 9.07 -11.53 0.85
CA CYS A 62 9.77 -10.83 1.91
C CYS A 62 10.64 -9.73 1.31
N VAL A 63 10.54 -8.53 1.86
CA VAL A 63 11.42 -7.40 1.55
C VAL A 63 12.06 -6.94 2.85
N LYS A 64 13.40 -6.82 2.88
CA LYS A 64 14.08 -6.26 4.05
C LYS A 64 13.58 -4.86 4.30
N LEU A 65 13.27 -4.56 5.56
CA LEU A 65 12.88 -3.22 5.97
C LEU A 65 14.09 -2.30 5.85
N PRO A 66 14.00 -1.21 5.07
CA PRO A 66 15.07 -0.22 5.00
C PRO A 66 15.35 0.38 6.39
N GLU A 67 16.61 0.74 6.62
CA GLU A 67 17.01 1.41 7.86
C GLU A 67 16.26 2.74 8.04
N GLY A 68 15.97 3.08 9.28
CA GLY A 68 15.26 4.32 9.63
C GLY A 68 13.74 4.27 9.52
N ILE A 69 13.16 3.20 8.93
CA ILE A 69 11.70 3.06 8.88
C ILE A 69 11.18 2.40 10.17
N PRO A 70 10.28 3.06 10.91
CA PRO A 70 9.65 2.48 12.09
C PRO A 70 8.82 1.23 11.77
N MET A 71 8.85 0.24 12.64
CA MET A 71 8.14 -1.03 12.43
C MET A 71 6.61 -0.89 12.42
N ASP A 72 6.06 0.10 13.09
CA ASP A 72 4.62 0.42 13.11
C ASP A 72 4.14 1.04 11.79
N LEU A 73 5.02 1.71 11.05
CA LEU A 73 4.72 2.24 9.71
C LEU A 73 5.01 1.23 8.60
N ALA A 74 5.89 0.26 8.84
CA ALA A 74 6.29 -0.73 7.86
C ALA A 74 5.14 -1.48 7.16
N PRO A 75 4.02 -1.86 7.83
CA PRO A 75 2.89 -2.53 7.19
C PRO A 75 2.27 -1.74 6.02
N LEU A 76 2.29 -0.41 6.06
CA LEU A 76 1.76 0.43 4.99
C LEU A 76 2.53 0.25 3.68
N LEU A 77 3.83 -0.06 3.77
CA LEU A 77 4.70 -0.33 2.61
C LEU A 77 4.46 -1.71 1.99
N GLY A 78 3.74 -2.60 2.66
CA GLY A 78 3.40 -3.92 2.13
C GLY A 78 2.27 -3.93 1.10
N CYS A 79 1.39 -2.92 1.11
CA CYS A 79 0.21 -2.88 0.24
C CYS A 79 -0.25 -1.46 -0.09
N ALA A 80 -0.71 -0.68 0.88
CA ALA A 80 -1.45 0.57 0.64
C ALA A 80 -0.62 1.62 -0.12
N ILE A 81 0.60 1.90 0.34
CA ILE A 81 1.49 2.89 -0.29
C ILE A 81 1.91 2.43 -1.69
N PRO A 82 2.46 1.22 -1.91
CA PRO A 82 2.84 0.79 -3.24
C PRO A 82 1.66 0.74 -4.22
N THR A 83 0.46 0.43 -3.75
CA THR A 83 -0.74 0.38 -4.58
C THR A 83 -1.13 1.79 -5.05
N GLY A 84 -1.32 2.73 -4.14
CA GLY A 84 -1.71 4.10 -4.48
C GLY A 84 -0.62 4.86 -5.25
N ALA A 85 0.59 4.85 -4.73
CA ALA A 85 1.72 5.51 -5.38
C ALA A 85 2.10 4.84 -6.71
N GLY A 86 2.03 3.50 -6.77
CA GLY A 86 2.34 2.74 -7.98
C GLY A 86 1.40 3.05 -9.15
N ILE A 87 0.12 3.29 -8.91
CA ILE A 87 -0.82 3.75 -9.95
C ILE A 87 -0.33 5.07 -10.54
N ILE A 88 0.10 6.00 -9.71
CA ILE A 88 0.57 7.31 -10.14
C ILE A 88 1.90 7.21 -10.89
N PHE A 89 2.91 6.56 -10.28
CA PHE A 89 4.26 6.49 -10.86
C PHE A 89 4.37 5.60 -12.10
N ASN A 90 3.60 4.50 -12.14
CA ASN A 90 3.80 3.46 -13.15
C ASN A 90 2.72 3.43 -14.23
N THR A 91 1.48 3.81 -13.91
CA THR A 91 0.32 3.67 -14.79
C THR A 91 -0.11 5.02 -15.35
N ILE A 92 -0.51 5.96 -14.51
CA ILE A 92 -1.06 7.26 -14.93
C ILE A 92 0.06 8.17 -15.43
N LYS A 93 1.17 8.28 -14.68
CA LYS A 93 2.33 9.12 -14.99
C LYS A 93 1.92 10.56 -15.35
N PRO A 94 1.21 11.25 -14.45
CA PRO A 94 0.69 12.57 -14.76
C PRO A 94 1.85 13.55 -15.02
N LYS A 95 1.65 14.44 -16.00
CA LYS A 95 2.55 15.57 -16.24
C LYS A 95 2.18 16.72 -15.33
N HIS A 96 3.08 17.67 -15.14
CA HIS A 96 2.87 18.84 -14.28
C HIS A 96 1.55 19.56 -14.55
N ASN A 97 1.15 19.73 -15.81
CA ASN A 97 -0.06 20.44 -16.21
C ASN A 97 -1.32 19.57 -16.28
N ASN A 98 -1.27 18.32 -15.82
CA ASN A 98 -2.47 17.49 -15.80
C ASN A 98 -3.32 17.77 -14.54
N THR A 99 -4.62 17.60 -14.69
CA THR A 99 -5.58 17.54 -13.60
C THR A 99 -5.79 16.08 -13.22
N LEU A 100 -5.64 15.76 -11.94
CA LEU A 100 -5.85 14.43 -11.39
C LEU A 100 -6.96 14.46 -10.35
N ALA A 101 -7.98 13.64 -10.51
CA ALA A 101 -9.01 13.44 -9.48
C ALA A 101 -8.84 12.08 -8.80
N VAL A 102 -8.88 12.08 -7.48
CA VAL A 102 -8.77 10.88 -6.63
C VAL A 102 -10.06 10.72 -5.84
N PHE A 103 -10.80 9.65 -6.12
CA PHE A 103 -12.03 9.29 -5.42
C PHE A 103 -11.75 8.26 -4.33
N GLY A 104 -12.17 8.58 -3.11
CA GLY A 104 -11.94 7.73 -1.94
C GLY A 104 -10.58 7.97 -1.29
N LEU A 105 -10.59 8.56 -0.12
CA LEU A 105 -9.39 9.00 0.61
C LEU A 105 -9.04 8.05 1.78
N GLY A 106 -9.05 6.74 1.48
CA GLY A 106 -8.43 5.73 2.34
C GLY A 106 -6.90 5.69 2.11
N GLY A 107 -6.23 4.71 2.69
CA GLY A 107 -4.77 4.56 2.58
C GLY A 107 -4.23 4.57 1.15
N ILE A 108 -4.95 3.95 0.21
CA ILE A 108 -4.58 3.92 -1.22
C ILE A 108 -4.74 5.31 -1.86
N GLY A 109 -5.90 5.97 -1.66
CA GLY A 109 -6.16 7.28 -2.24
C GLY A 109 -5.23 8.36 -1.70
N LEU A 110 -4.98 8.39 -0.39
CA LEU A 110 -4.03 9.31 0.23
C LEU A 110 -2.60 9.07 -0.28
N SER A 111 -2.20 7.81 -0.48
CA SER A 111 -0.89 7.48 -1.08
C SER A 111 -0.78 7.94 -2.54
N ALA A 112 -1.89 7.87 -3.30
CA ALA A 112 -1.93 8.41 -4.66
C ALA A 112 -1.78 9.94 -4.67
N ILE A 113 -2.42 10.66 -3.73
CA ILE A 113 -2.28 12.10 -3.58
C ILE A 113 -0.82 12.48 -3.25
N MET A 114 -0.21 11.80 -2.28
CA MET A 114 1.21 12.01 -1.94
C MET A 114 2.12 11.82 -3.15
N ALA A 115 1.90 10.77 -3.94
CA ALA A 115 2.69 10.49 -5.13
C ALA A 115 2.49 11.54 -6.23
N ALA A 116 1.25 11.99 -6.44
CA ALA A 116 0.94 13.07 -7.40
C ALA A 116 1.58 14.39 -6.99
N ASN A 117 1.55 14.72 -5.69
CA ASN A 117 2.23 15.88 -5.13
C ASN A 117 3.76 15.80 -5.31
N ALA A 118 4.35 14.62 -5.08
CA ALA A 118 5.79 14.39 -5.30
C ALA A 118 6.21 14.52 -6.77
N LEU A 119 5.29 14.32 -7.71
CA LEU A 119 5.48 14.60 -9.14
C LEU A 119 5.12 16.03 -9.54
N GLU A 120 4.85 16.89 -8.57
CA GLU A 120 4.49 18.31 -8.79
C GLU A 120 3.29 18.48 -9.73
N CYS A 121 2.31 17.56 -9.65
CA CYS A 121 1.07 17.67 -10.40
C CYS A 121 0.32 18.95 -9.98
N SER A 122 0.02 19.83 -10.92
CA SER A 122 -0.49 21.19 -10.61
C SER A 122 -1.90 21.20 -10.03
N THR A 123 -2.73 20.24 -10.42
CA THR A 123 -4.13 20.16 -9.97
C THR A 123 -4.43 18.76 -9.48
N ILE A 124 -4.58 18.62 -8.15
CA ILE A 124 -4.91 17.36 -7.47
C ILE A 124 -6.23 17.57 -6.72
N ILE A 125 -7.29 16.95 -7.24
CA ILE A 125 -8.64 17.03 -6.71
C ILE A 125 -8.90 15.81 -5.84
N ALA A 126 -9.14 16.01 -4.55
CA ALA A 126 -9.47 14.97 -3.58
C ALA A 126 -10.99 14.91 -3.38
N VAL A 127 -11.58 13.72 -3.56
CA VAL A 127 -13.02 13.50 -3.44
C VAL A 127 -13.30 12.41 -2.41
N ASP A 128 -14.06 12.73 -1.37
CA ASP A 128 -14.56 11.77 -0.36
C ASP A 128 -15.87 12.30 0.23
N ILE A 129 -16.54 11.49 1.01
CA ILE A 129 -17.75 11.88 1.76
C ILE A 129 -17.44 12.33 3.19
N GLU A 130 -16.21 12.17 3.65
CA GLU A 130 -15.77 12.44 5.02
C GLU A 130 -14.82 13.64 5.09
N ASP A 131 -15.24 14.72 5.76
CA ASP A 131 -14.49 15.97 5.86
C ASP A 131 -13.09 15.80 6.48
N HIS A 132 -12.96 14.92 7.48
CA HIS A 132 -11.67 14.68 8.12
C HIS A 132 -10.64 14.08 7.15
N LYS A 133 -11.07 13.23 6.19
CA LYS A 133 -10.20 12.66 5.15
C LYS A 133 -9.82 13.71 4.11
N LEU A 134 -10.76 14.58 3.74
CA LEU A 134 -10.50 15.71 2.86
C LEU A 134 -9.44 16.65 3.46
N LYS A 135 -9.54 16.93 4.78
CA LYS A 135 -8.53 17.70 5.49
C LYS A 135 -7.15 17.05 5.44
N THR A 136 -7.07 15.75 5.73
CA THR A 136 -5.81 14.97 5.61
C THR A 136 -5.26 15.02 4.18
N ALA A 137 -6.12 14.86 3.17
CA ALA A 137 -5.71 14.96 1.76
C ALA A 137 -5.09 16.34 1.43
N LYS A 138 -5.65 17.41 1.99
CA LYS A 138 -5.10 18.77 1.85
C LYS A 138 -3.68 18.87 2.41
N GLU A 139 -3.46 18.33 3.59
CA GLU A 139 -2.14 18.30 4.25
C GLU A 139 -1.11 17.49 3.44
N LEU A 140 -1.57 16.48 2.69
CA LEU A 140 -0.75 15.61 1.84
C LEU A 140 -0.55 16.13 0.40
N GLY A 141 -1.12 17.29 0.06
CA GLY A 141 -0.86 17.97 -1.21
C GLY A 141 -2.03 18.06 -2.18
N ALA A 142 -3.26 17.69 -1.77
CA ALA A 142 -4.43 17.97 -2.60
C ALA A 142 -4.62 19.48 -2.74
N THR A 143 -4.84 19.94 -3.99
CA THR A 143 -5.07 21.36 -4.28
C THR A 143 -6.53 21.75 -4.12
N HIS A 144 -7.45 20.83 -4.44
CA HIS A 144 -8.90 21.00 -4.38
C HIS A 144 -9.55 19.87 -3.62
N LEU A 145 -10.62 20.16 -2.89
CA LEU A 145 -11.36 19.23 -2.05
C LEU A 145 -12.82 19.27 -2.43
N ILE A 146 -13.43 18.11 -2.65
CA ILE A 146 -14.84 17.97 -2.97
C ILE A 146 -15.47 16.96 -1.99
N ASN A 147 -16.41 17.42 -1.18
CA ASN A 147 -17.24 16.53 -0.39
C ASN A 147 -18.41 16.05 -1.26
N ASN A 148 -18.40 14.76 -1.60
CA ASN A 148 -19.41 14.16 -2.48
C ASN A 148 -20.55 13.46 -1.70
N ARG A 149 -20.81 13.84 -0.47
CA ARG A 149 -21.87 13.23 0.33
C ARG A 149 -23.25 13.39 -0.32
N ASP A 150 -23.49 14.54 -0.91
CA ASP A 150 -24.76 14.86 -1.59
C ASP A 150 -24.68 14.65 -3.12
N GLY A 151 -23.58 14.10 -3.63
CA GLY A 151 -23.34 13.91 -5.05
C GLY A 151 -22.81 15.16 -5.74
N GLY A 152 -22.70 15.13 -7.07
CA GLY A 152 -22.33 16.28 -7.89
C GLY A 152 -20.83 16.50 -8.11
N ALA A 153 -19.96 15.65 -7.54
CA ALA A 153 -18.51 15.81 -7.69
C ALA A 153 -18.05 15.86 -9.16
N LEU A 154 -18.69 15.11 -10.05
CA LEU A 154 -18.32 15.13 -11.47
C LEU A 154 -18.48 16.51 -12.07
N ASP A 155 -19.62 17.18 -11.82
CA ASP A 155 -19.90 18.51 -12.35
C ASP A 155 -18.94 19.57 -11.77
N GLU A 156 -18.45 19.35 -10.56
CA GLU A 156 -17.42 20.21 -9.97
C GLU A 156 -16.05 19.97 -10.59
N ILE A 157 -15.66 18.71 -10.78
CA ILE A 157 -14.38 18.34 -11.41
C ILE A 157 -14.26 18.87 -12.84
N LEU A 158 -15.35 18.82 -13.61
CA LEU A 158 -15.37 19.28 -15.00
C LEU A 158 -15.18 20.80 -15.18
N LYS A 159 -15.14 21.57 -14.09
CA LYS A 159 -14.83 23.01 -14.12
C LYS A 159 -13.33 23.31 -14.10
N PHE A 160 -12.49 22.30 -13.83
CA PHE A 160 -11.02 22.37 -13.82
C PHE A 160 -10.40 21.85 -15.12
#